data_545a001431d480870423e45bb2099c5f
#
_entry.id   545a001431d480870423e45bb2099c5f
#
_cell.length_a   1.000
_cell.length_b   1.000
_cell.length_c   1.000
_cell.angle_alpha   90.00
_cell.angle_beta   90.00
_cell.angle_gamma   90.00
#
_symmetry.space_group_name_H-M   'P 1'
#
loop_
_entity.id
_entity.type
_entity.pdbx_description
1 polymer ?
#
loop_
_entity_poly.entity_id
_entity_poly.type
_entity_poly.pdbx_seq_one_letter_code
_entity_poly.pdbx_strand_id
1 'polypeptide(L)'
;MLEYSVTAIPRDASGSTASTHGASIDLDTSVDGRPAALNPAETLLAALAACMIKGAERARPMIHVEFRGIEVRLHAVRRDSPPAIVSIDYELIVDSDEPDHRLELLHTNVRKYGTVSNTLAAAVTLTGIVRRKGGV
;
A
#
# COMPACT_ATOMS: atom_id res chain seq x y z
N MET A 1 7.07 21.56 -4.88
CA MET A 1 6.25 20.35 -5.08
C MET A 1 7.14 19.23 -5.61
N LEU A 2 6.81 17.99 -5.30
CA LEU A 2 7.52 16.82 -5.81
C LEU A 2 6.81 16.28 -7.04
N GLU A 3 7.58 15.76 -7.98
CA GLU A 3 7.04 15.21 -9.22
C GLU A 3 7.58 13.81 -9.44
N TYR A 4 6.75 12.96 -10.05
CA TYR A 4 7.08 11.57 -10.31
C TYR A 4 6.70 11.21 -11.74
N SER A 5 7.50 10.33 -12.36
CA SER A 5 7.24 9.86 -13.73
C SER A 5 7.53 8.37 -13.82
N VAL A 6 6.72 7.67 -14.58
CA VAL A 6 6.88 6.24 -14.87
C VAL A 6 6.55 6.02 -16.34
N THR A 7 7.31 5.14 -17.00
CA THR A 7 6.99 4.66 -18.35
C THR A 7 6.69 3.18 -18.29
N ALA A 8 5.61 2.74 -18.93
CA ALA A 8 5.26 1.34 -19.00
C ALA A 8 5.18 0.90 -20.46
N ILE A 9 5.81 -0.23 -20.75
CA ILE A 9 5.91 -0.77 -22.11
C ILE A 9 5.51 -2.24 -22.10
N PRO A 10 4.58 -2.67 -22.96
CA PRO A 10 4.26 -4.11 -23.11
C PRO A 10 5.49 -4.89 -23.53
N ARG A 11 5.70 -6.05 -22.91
CA ARG A 11 6.72 -7.03 -23.34
C ARG A 11 6.12 -8.02 -24.34
N ASP A 12 4.89 -8.46 -24.07
CA ASP A 12 4.11 -9.38 -24.89
C ASP A 12 2.63 -9.28 -24.46
N ALA A 13 1.78 -10.21 -24.93
CA ALA A 13 0.36 -10.21 -24.60
C ALA A 13 0.08 -10.49 -23.12
N SER A 14 1.07 -10.97 -22.36
CA SER A 14 0.87 -11.38 -20.97
C SER A 14 1.32 -10.34 -19.97
N GLY A 15 2.21 -9.41 -20.34
CA GLY A 15 2.75 -8.51 -19.36
C GLY A 15 3.46 -7.30 -19.93
N SER A 16 3.71 -6.37 -19.02
CA SER A 16 4.39 -5.11 -19.30
C SER A 16 5.46 -4.86 -18.24
N THR A 17 6.38 -3.97 -18.56
CA THR A 17 7.39 -3.51 -17.61
C THR A 17 7.22 -2.01 -17.39
N ALA A 18 7.08 -1.63 -16.15
CA ALA A 18 7.08 -0.21 -15.75
C ALA A 18 8.46 0.14 -15.20
N SER A 19 8.98 1.29 -15.60
CA SER A 19 10.31 1.70 -15.20
C SER A 19 10.44 3.20 -14.98
N THR A 20 11.39 3.57 -14.11
CA THR A 20 11.77 4.95 -13.84
C THR A 20 13.12 4.96 -13.14
N HIS A 21 13.95 5.95 -13.39
CA HIS A 21 15.27 6.18 -12.78
C HIS A 21 16.08 4.91 -12.48
N GLY A 22 16.09 3.95 -13.41
CA GLY A 22 16.86 2.72 -13.26
C GLY A 22 16.16 1.59 -12.50
N ALA A 23 14.97 1.83 -11.95
CA ALA A 23 14.16 0.82 -11.29
C ALA A 23 13.07 0.31 -12.23
N SER A 24 12.66 -0.95 -12.07
CA SER A 24 11.57 -1.51 -12.87
C SER A 24 10.80 -2.58 -12.11
N ILE A 25 9.54 -2.77 -12.50
CA ILE A 25 8.70 -3.87 -12.03
C ILE A 25 7.96 -4.49 -13.20
N ASP A 26 7.69 -5.78 -13.09
CA ASP A 26 6.85 -6.50 -14.04
C ASP A 26 5.40 -6.43 -13.61
N LEU A 27 4.51 -6.22 -14.58
CA LEU A 27 3.07 -6.08 -14.36
C LEU A 27 2.32 -7.10 -15.20
N ASP A 28 1.25 -7.64 -14.66
CA ASP A 28 0.31 -8.45 -15.42
C ASP A 28 -0.66 -7.51 -16.13
N THR A 29 -0.52 -7.43 -17.46
CA THR A 29 -1.42 -6.67 -18.33
C THR A 29 -2.17 -7.57 -19.28
N SER A 30 -2.23 -8.88 -19.01
CA SER A 30 -3.05 -9.81 -19.77
C SER A 30 -4.53 -9.56 -19.53
N VAL A 31 -5.35 -9.75 -20.56
CA VAL A 31 -6.81 -9.54 -20.45
C VAL A 31 -7.44 -10.59 -19.53
N ASP A 32 -6.95 -11.83 -19.60
CA ASP A 32 -7.50 -12.95 -18.85
C ASP A 32 -6.89 -13.11 -17.45
N GLY A 33 -5.85 -12.36 -17.15
CA GLY A 33 -5.14 -12.46 -15.89
C GLY A 33 -4.09 -13.58 -15.87
N ARG A 34 -2.99 -13.34 -15.17
CA ARG A 34 -1.93 -14.34 -14.94
C ARG A 34 -1.37 -14.18 -13.53
N PRO A 35 -1.08 -15.29 -12.82
CA PRO A 35 -0.60 -15.21 -11.45
C PRO A 35 0.90 -14.86 -11.33
N ALA A 36 1.61 -14.67 -12.45
CA ALA A 36 3.07 -14.46 -12.43
C ALA A 36 3.50 -13.06 -12.02
N ALA A 37 2.58 -12.09 -12.05
CA ALA A 37 2.86 -10.71 -11.67
C ALA A 37 1.58 -10.06 -11.12
N LEU A 38 1.71 -8.91 -10.49
CA LEU A 38 0.56 -8.18 -9.97
C LEU A 38 -0.22 -7.53 -11.12
N ASN A 39 -1.55 -7.64 -11.07
CA ASN A 39 -2.42 -6.94 -12.01
C ASN A 39 -2.54 -5.46 -11.59
N PRO A 40 -3.20 -4.60 -12.41
CA PRO A 40 -3.28 -3.18 -12.09
C PRO A 40 -3.89 -2.85 -10.73
N ALA A 41 -4.97 -3.54 -10.33
CA ALA A 41 -5.60 -3.30 -9.03
C ALA A 41 -4.71 -3.74 -7.89
N GLU A 42 -4.07 -4.90 -8.00
CA GLU A 42 -3.11 -5.40 -7.02
C GLU A 42 -1.89 -4.48 -6.93
N THR A 43 -1.46 -3.91 -8.04
CA THR A 43 -0.35 -2.95 -8.08
C THR A 43 -0.71 -1.67 -7.32
N LEU A 44 -1.94 -1.21 -7.44
CA LEU A 44 -2.42 -0.06 -6.67
C LEU A 44 -2.38 -0.35 -5.16
N LEU A 45 -2.81 -1.55 -4.75
CA LEU A 45 -2.74 -1.98 -3.36
C LEU A 45 -1.29 -2.09 -2.87
N ALA A 46 -0.40 -2.58 -3.72
CA ALA A 46 1.03 -2.67 -3.39
C ALA A 46 1.63 -1.28 -3.18
N ALA A 47 1.24 -0.30 -3.99
CA ALA A 47 1.67 1.08 -3.82
C ALA A 47 1.21 1.66 -2.49
N LEU A 48 -0.03 1.39 -2.10
CA LEU A 48 -0.56 1.80 -0.80
C LEU A 48 0.19 1.12 0.35
N ALA A 49 0.45 -0.19 0.24
CA ALA A 49 1.24 -0.92 1.24
C ALA A 49 2.63 -0.32 1.41
N ALA A 50 3.32 -0.07 0.29
CA ALA A 50 4.66 0.54 0.31
C ALA A 50 4.63 1.92 0.97
N CYS A 51 3.61 2.71 0.67
CA CYS A 51 3.41 4.02 1.27
C CYS A 51 3.25 3.91 2.80
N MET A 52 2.50 2.94 3.28
CA MET A 52 2.29 2.73 4.71
C MET A 52 3.55 2.24 5.42
N ILE A 53 4.30 1.33 4.81
CA ILE A 53 5.57 0.84 5.36
C ILE A 53 6.57 1.99 5.45
N LYS A 54 6.70 2.76 4.38
CA LYS A 54 7.57 3.94 4.37
C LYS A 54 7.14 4.95 5.43
N GLY A 55 5.83 5.13 5.60
CA GLY A 55 5.27 6.01 6.62
C GLY A 55 5.61 5.55 8.03
N ALA A 56 5.58 4.25 8.28
CA ALA A 56 5.98 3.69 9.58
C ALA A 56 7.46 3.95 9.87
N GLU A 57 8.32 3.76 8.87
CA GLU A 57 9.75 4.05 9.02
C GLU A 57 10.00 5.54 9.28
N ARG A 58 9.29 6.42 8.59
CA ARG A 58 9.38 7.87 8.83
C ARG A 58 8.94 8.23 10.25
N ALA A 59 7.94 7.52 10.79
CA ALA A 59 7.42 7.80 12.11
C ALA A 59 8.39 7.44 13.24
N ARG A 60 9.31 6.49 13.01
CA ARG A 60 10.27 6.08 14.06
C ARG A 60 10.94 7.27 14.76
N PRO A 61 11.63 8.16 14.03
CA PRO A 61 12.25 9.32 14.70
C PRO A 61 11.24 10.40 15.09
N MET A 62 10.10 10.51 14.40
CA MET A 62 9.13 11.57 14.67
C MET A 62 8.40 11.39 15.99
N ILE A 63 8.01 10.17 16.33
CA ILE A 63 7.24 9.87 17.54
C ILE A 63 7.95 8.88 18.46
N HIS A 64 9.22 8.55 18.16
CA HIS A 64 10.05 7.65 18.97
C HIS A 64 9.37 6.29 19.21
N VAL A 65 8.79 5.71 18.14
CA VAL A 65 8.19 4.38 18.18
C VAL A 65 9.20 3.34 17.73
N GLU A 66 9.22 2.20 18.40
CA GLU A 66 10.13 1.11 18.09
C GLU A 66 9.36 -0.13 17.65
N PHE A 67 9.82 -0.75 16.57
CA PHE A 67 9.29 -2.03 16.09
C PHE A 67 10.38 -2.80 15.34
N ARG A 68 10.26 -4.13 15.35
CA ARG A 68 11.19 -5.04 14.67
C ARG A 68 10.78 -5.30 13.22
N GLY A 69 9.50 -5.20 12.93
CA GLY A 69 8.99 -5.44 11.60
C GLY A 69 7.56 -4.96 11.46
N ILE A 70 7.11 -4.85 10.22
CA ILE A 70 5.74 -4.45 9.91
C ILE A 70 5.27 -5.22 8.68
N GLU A 71 4.02 -5.66 8.72
CA GLU A 71 3.33 -6.30 7.61
C GLU A 71 2.06 -5.50 7.34
N VAL A 72 1.70 -5.34 6.07
CA VAL A 72 0.46 -4.67 5.69
C VAL A 72 -0.36 -5.66 4.86
N ARG A 73 -1.57 -5.93 5.29
CA ARG A 73 -2.52 -6.75 4.54
C ARG A 73 -3.64 -5.84 4.06
N LEU A 74 -4.01 -5.96 2.80
CA LEU A 74 -5.01 -5.10 2.19
C LEU A 74 -6.01 -5.92 1.41
N HIS A 75 -7.23 -5.45 1.40
CA HIS A 75 -8.34 -6.04 0.66
C HIS A 75 -9.14 -4.92 0.02
N ALA A 76 -9.46 -5.06 -1.26
CA ALA A 76 -10.24 -4.08 -2.01
C ALA A 76 -11.49 -4.72 -2.58
N VAL A 77 -12.55 -3.93 -2.68
CA VAL A 77 -13.79 -4.33 -3.32
C VAL A 77 -14.02 -3.44 -4.54
N ARG A 78 -14.31 -4.08 -5.67
CA ARG A 78 -14.57 -3.43 -6.95
C ARG A 78 -16.05 -3.57 -7.29
N ARG A 79 -16.68 -2.47 -7.65
CA ARG A 79 -18.03 -2.53 -8.27
C ARG A 79 -17.88 -2.80 -9.77
N ASP A 80 -18.90 -3.37 -10.37
CA ASP A 80 -18.84 -3.80 -11.76
C ASP A 80 -19.18 -2.72 -12.78
N SER A 81 -20.08 -1.79 -12.46
CA SER A 81 -20.58 -0.84 -13.43
C SER A 81 -20.76 0.56 -12.84
N PRO A 82 -19.94 1.55 -13.25
CA PRO A 82 -18.69 1.35 -13.98
C PRO A 82 -17.66 0.65 -13.10
N PRO A 83 -16.69 -0.06 -13.70
CA PRO A 83 -15.66 -0.73 -12.91
C PRO A 83 -14.85 0.27 -12.09
N ALA A 84 -14.87 0.11 -10.76
CA ALA A 84 -14.10 0.98 -9.87
C ALA A 84 -13.92 0.31 -8.51
N ILE A 85 -12.77 0.54 -7.89
CA ILE A 85 -12.56 0.16 -6.49
C ILE A 85 -13.37 1.16 -5.64
N VAL A 86 -14.22 0.64 -4.76
CA VAL A 86 -15.08 1.47 -3.91
C VAL A 86 -14.64 1.47 -2.46
N SER A 87 -13.96 0.42 -2.00
CA SER A 87 -13.46 0.35 -0.64
C SER A 87 -12.15 -0.41 -0.58
N ILE A 88 -11.30 0.01 0.35
CA ILE A 88 -10.06 -0.68 0.70
C ILE A 88 -10.02 -0.76 2.21
N ASP A 89 -9.82 -1.96 2.75
CA ASP A 89 -9.54 -2.15 4.15
C ASP A 89 -8.15 -2.75 4.32
N TYR A 90 -7.49 -2.40 5.41
CA TYR A 90 -6.12 -2.85 5.66
C TYR A 90 -5.88 -3.15 7.13
N GLU A 91 -4.85 -3.96 7.38
CA GLU A 91 -4.30 -4.18 8.69
C GLU A 91 -2.81 -3.81 8.68
N LEU A 92 -2.40 -2.98 9.63
CA LEU A 92 -0.99 -2.80 9.96
C LEU A 92 -0.65 -3.78 11.08
N ILE A 93 0.20 -4.75 10.79
CA ILE A 93 0.60 -5.78 11.77
C ILE A 93 2.02 -5.47 12.18
N VAL A 94 2.19 -5.05 13.43
CA VAL A 94 3.46 -4.50 13.92
C VAL A 94 4.10 -5.45 14.91
N ASP A 95 5.32 -5.87 14.62
CA ASP A 95 6.12 -6.66 15.54
C ASP A 95 6.85 -5.72 16.50
N SER A 96 6.27 -5.53 17.69
CA SER A 96 6.72 -4.49 18.61
C SER A 96 6.31 -4.81 20.06
N ASP A 97 7.11 -4.29 20.98
CA ASP A 97 6.79 -4.34 22.41
C ASP A 97 6.10 -3.04 22.88
N GLU A 98 5.86 -2.09 21.97
CA GLU A 98 5.19 -0.85 22.30
C GLU A 98 3.78 -1.10 22.81
N PRO A 99 3.28 -0.29 23.77
CA PRO A 99 1.90 -0.42 24.22
C PRO A 99 0.91 0.02 23.15
N ASP A 100 -0.34 -0.41 23.26
CA ASP A 100 -1.36 -0.21 22.24
C ASP A 100 -1.55 1.24 21.84
N HIS A 101 -1.53 2.17 22.80
CA HIS A 101 -1.71 3.60 22.47
C HIS A 101 -0.58 4.14 21.60
N ARG A 102 0.62 3.57 21.69
CA ARG A 102 1.76 3.95 20.85
C ARG A 102 1.58 3.42 19.44
N LEU A 103 1.05 2.20 19.30
CA LEU A 103 0.73 1.63 17.99
C LEU A 103 -0.40 2.41 17.31
N GLU A 104 -1.40 2.86 18.07
CA GLU A 104 -2.46 3.72 17.54
C GLU A 104 -1.90 5.07 17.08
N LEU A 105 -0.93 5.63 17.80
CA LEU A 105 -0.26 6.85 17.40
C LEU A 105 0.52 6.64 16.09
N LEU A 106 1.19 5.50 15.96
CA LEU A 106 1.87 5.11 14.72
C LEU A 106 0.89 5.07 13.55
N HIS A 107 -0.25 4.42 13.74
CA HIS A 107 -1.30 4.31 12.72
C HIS A 107 -1.81 5.69 12.29
N THR A 108 -2.11 6.55 13.25
CA THR A 108 -2.56 7.92 12.97
C THR A 108 -1.52 8.68 12.15
N ASN A 109 -0.26 8.55 12.51
CA ASN A 109 0.85 9.22 11.81
C ASN A 109 0.99 8.71 10.36
N VAL A 110 0.94 7.39 10.17
CA VAL A 110 1.02 6.77 8.84
C VAL A 110 -0.09 7.30 7.92
N ARG A 111 -1.32 7.40 8.42
CA ARG A 111 -2.46 7.90 7.65
C ARG A 111 -2.34 9.40 7.36
N LYS A 112 -1.90 10.18 8.32
CA LYS A 112 -1.84 11.64 8.18
C LYS A 112 -0.86 12.09 7.09
N TYR A 113 0.29 11.43 7.01
CA TYR A 113 1.39 11.86 6.15
C TYR A 113 1.60 11.00 4.91
N GLY A 114 0.74 10.00 4.66
CA GLY A 114 0.88 9.10 3.53
C GLY A 114 0.35 9.70 2.23
N THR A 115 1.22 9.94 1.27
CA THR A 115 0.83 10.49 -0.04
C THR A 115 -0.22 9.63 -0.74
N VAL A 116 0.03 8.31 -0.84
CA VAL A 116 -0.89 7.40 -1.54
C VAL A 116 -2.19 7.23 -0.76
N SER A 117 -2.11 7.08 0.57
CA SER A 117 -3.32 6.96 1.39
C SER A 117 -4.19 8.22 1.33
N ASN A 118 -3.59 9.41 1.36
CA ASN A 118 -4.33 10.66 1.23
C ASN A 118 -4.99 10.78 -0.14
N THR A 119 -4.28 10.36 -1.19
CA THR A 119 -4.82 10.38 -2.56
C THR A 119 -6.00 9.43 -2.71
N LEU A 120 -5.85 8.18 -2.24
CA LEU A 120 -6.90 7.17 -2.39
C LEU A 120 -8.09 7.44 -1.48
N ALA A 121 -7.89 7.97 -0.28
CA ALA A 121 -8.97 8.27 0.66
C ALA A 121 -9.95 9.32 0.11
N ALA A 122 -9.53 10.13 -0.86
CA ALA A 122 -10.41 11.09 -1.51
C ALA A 122 -11.40 10.44 -2.48
N ALA A 123 -11.12 9.22 -2.94
CA ALA A 123 -11.90 8.52 -3.97
C ALA A 123 -12.57 7.24 -3.47
N VAL A 124 -11.99 6.58 -2.47
CA VAL A 124 -12.50 5.29 -1.96
C VAL A 124 -12.68 5.38 -0.44
N THR A 125 -13.54 4.50 0.09
CA THR A 125 -13.63 4.33 1.54
C THR A 125 -12.41 3.54 1.99
N LEU A 126 -11.49 4.22 2.68
CA LEU A 126 -10.22 3.63 3.12
C LEU A 126 -10.24 3.50 4.65
N THR A 127 -10.32 2.27 5.14
CA THR A 127 -10.37 1.97 6.58
C THR A 127 -9.35 0.92 6.95
N GLY A 128 -8.90 0.95 8.18
CA GLY A 128 -7.96 -0.06 8.64
C GLY A 128 -7.73 -0.01 10.13
N ILE A 129 -6.98 -1.01 10.59
CA ILE A 129 -6.60 -1.15 12.00
C ILE A 129 -5.10 -1.36 12.10
N VAL A 130 -4.57 -1.09 13.28
CA VAL A 130 -3.23 -1.51 13.66
C VAL A 130 -3.37 -2.59 14.74
N ARG A 131 -2.54 -3.62 14.65
CA ARG A 131 -2.47 -4.64 15.69
C ARG A 131 -1.06 -5.15 15.87
N ARG A 132 -0.79 -5.68 17.05
CA ARG A 132 0.50 -6.29 17.34
C ARG A 132 0.58 -7.66 16.68
N LYS A 133 1.74 -7.98 16.11
CA LYS A 133 2.00 -9.32 15.56
C LYS A 133 1.88 -10.36 16.67
N GLY A 134 1.13 -11.44 16.40
CA GLY A 134 0.88 -12.48 17.40
C GLY A 134 -0.04 -12.08 18.53
N GLY A 135 -0.51 -10.81 18.53
CA GLY A 135 -1.47 -10.31 19.49
C GLY A 135 -2.89 -10.82 19.21
N VAL A 136 -3.69 -10.85 20.24
CA VAL A 136 -5.10 -11.24 20.15
C VAL A 136 -5.97 -10.01 19.94
#